data_5eb9a1c5bbaf9b75a992467fc0407abd
#
_entry.id   5eb9a1c5bbaf9b75a992467fc0407abd
#
_cell.length_a   1.000
_cell.length_b   1.000
_cell.length_c   1.000
_cell.angle_alpha   90.00
_cell.angle_beta   90.00
_cell.angle_gamma   90.00
#
_symmetry.space_group_name_H-M   'P 1'
#
loop_
_entity.id
_entity.type
_entity.pdbx_description
1 polymer ?
#
loop_
_entity_poly.entity_id
_entity_poly.type
_entity_poly.pdbx_seq_one_letter_code
_entity_poly.pdbx_strand_id
1 'polypeptide(L)'
;MNGERPIGVPDPLRAWIAGITLSSLDVDRGQQTVIEEPDPAAALAIRSSGRGHHDLVVFGPRTRALYTTGEPGPFCVKLRIQPGRARLLLGRAISDLVDRAVPLVDVWGEDGSGLVPALAELGSDLDALRLDPLVEPFQRVLESRLGRGDDGDRFSGHLVERAARMLSPGPDVATER
;
A
#
# COMPACT_ATOMS: atom_id res chain seq x y z
N MET A 1 -15.84 -13.91 8.79
CA MET A 1 -15.39 -12.60 9.34
C MET A 1 -14.15 -12.23 8.57
N ASN A 2 -14.19 -11.14 7.79
CA ASN A 2 -12.98 -10.63 7.15
C ASN A 2 -12.05 -10.16 8.26
N GLY A 3 -10.97 -10.89 8.47
CA GLY A 3 -9.98 -10.52 9.49
C GLY A 3 -8.98 -9.54 8.90
N GLU A 4 -9.05 -8.27 9.31
CA GLU A 4 -7.96 -7.34 9.09
C GLU A 4 -7.03 -7.35 10.30
N ARG A 5 -5.74 -7.49 10.05
CA ARG A 5 -4.73 -7.39 11.10
C ARG A 5 -3.59 -6.47 10.69
N PRO A 6 -3.11 -5.60 11.58
CA PRO A 6 -1.91 -4.82 11.32
C PRO A 6 -0.67 -5.73 11.33
N ILE A 7 0.28 -5.42 10.45
CA ILE A 7 1.62 -6.02 10.42
C ILE A 7 2.63 -4.92 10.74
N GLY A 8 3.70 -5.29 11.45
CA GLY A 8 4.79 -4.37 11.74
C GLY A 8 5.46 -3.89 10.46
N VAL A 9 5.68 -2.57 10.35
CA VAL A 9 6.43 -2.00 9.23
C VAL A 9 7.91 -2.25 9.45
N PRO A 10 8.62 -2.93 8.53
CA PRO A 10 10.07 -3.07 8.60
C PRO A 10 10.78 -1.73 8.71
N ASP A 11 11.81 -1.63 9.54
CA ASP A 11 12.51 -0.37 9.81
C ASP A 11 12.95 0.39 8.55
N PRO A 12 13.51 -0.28 7.52
CA PRO A 12 13.92 0.41 6.30
C PRO A 12 12.77 1.07 5.53
N LEU A 13 11.54 0.60 5.71
CA LEU A 13 10.36 1.10 5.00
C LEU A 13 9.59 2.18 5.77
N ARG A 14 9.86 2.41 7.06
CA ARG A 14 9.10 3.33 7.91
C ARG A 14 9.09 4.78 7.43
N ALA A 15 10.14 5.20 6.74
CA ALA A 15 10.17 6.53 6.14
C ALA A 15 9.16 6.71 4.99
N TRP A 16 8.65 5.61 4.43
CA TRP A 16 7.79 5.59 3.24
C TRP A 16 6.41 5.01 3.50
N ILE A 17 6.32 4.05 4.41
CA ILE A 17 5.12 3.28 4.72
C ILE A 17 4.64 3.64 6.11
N ALA A 18 3.42 4.14 6.21
CA ALA A 18 2.78 4.54 7.47
C ALA A 18 2.22 3.34 8.24
N GLY A 19 1.81 2.30 7.53
CA GLY A 19 1.24 1.10 8.12
C GLY A 19 1.07 0.00 7.09
N ILE A 20 1.02 -1.23 7.56
CA ILE A 20 0.76 -2.42 6.74
C ILE A 20 -0.41 -3.15 7.36
N THR A 21 -1.39 -3.49 6.54
CA THR A 21 -2.57 -4.27 6.93
C THR A 21 -2.66 -5.51 6.08
N LEU A 22 -2.86 -6.64 6.71
CA LEU A 22 -3.20 -7.91 6.07
C LEU A 22 -4.69 -8.15 6.21
N SER A 23 -5.38 -8.31 5.09
CA SER A 23 -6.78 -8.72 5.04
C SER A 23 -6.84 -10.15 4.51
N SER A 24 -7.50 -11.03 5.24
CA SER A 24 -7.84 -12.38 4.80
C SER A 24 -9.30 -12.44 4.38
N LEU A 25 -9.55 -13.08 3.26
CA LEU A 25 -10.90 -13.30 2.74
C LEU A 25 -11.20 -14.80 2.75
N ASP A 26 -12.42 -15.12 3.13
CA ASP A 26 -12.88 -16.51 3.16
C ASP A 26 -13.25 -16.96 1.75
N VAL A 27 -12.32 -17.68 1.11
CA VAL A 27 -12.48 -18.16 -0.28
C VAL A 27 -13.66 -19.13 -0.44
N ASP A 28 -14.08 -19.79 0.63
CA ASP A 28 -15.18 -20.76 0.59
C ASP A 28 -16.57 -20.10 0.46
N ARG A 29 -16.66 -18.81 0.67
CA ARG A 29 -17.92 -18.05 0.59
C ARG A 29 -18.32 -17.60 -0.81
N GLY A 30 -17.55 -17.95 -1.84
CA GLY A 30 -17.82 -17.52 -3.21
C GLY A 30 -17.68 -16.02 -3.41
N GLN A 31 -18.50 -15.45 -4.28
CA GLN A 31 -18.42 -14.03 -4.62
C GLN A 31 -18.74 -13.15 -3.41
N GLN A 32 -17.82 -12.28 -3.04
CA GLN A 32 -17.96 -11.37 -1.89
C GLN A 32 -17.84 -9.92 -2.36
N THR A 33 -18.51 -9.02 -1.63
CA THR A 33 -18.33 -7.58 -1.78
C THR A 33 -17.40 -7.09 -0.68
N VAL A 34 -16.24 -6.58 -1.08
CA VAL A 34 -15.30 -5.89 -0.19
C VAL A 34 -15.61 -4.40 -0.24
N ILE A 35 -15.78 -3.80 0.92
CA ILE A 35 -16.02 -2.37 1.06
C ILE A 35 -14.74 -1.76 1.61
N GLU A 36 -14.15 -0.87 0.84
CA GLU A 36 -13.02 -0.06 1.29
C GLU A 36 -13.49 1.33 1.64
N GLU A 37 -13.21 1.76 2.86
CA GLU A 37 -13.57 3.09 3.35
C GLU A 37 -12.78 4.20 2.63
N PRO A 38 -13.28 5.45 2.61
CA PRO A 38 -12.52 6.59 2.14
C PRO A 38 -11.18 6.70 2.90
N ASP A 39 -10.09 6.89 2.18
CA ASP A 39 -8.76 7.06 2.76
C ASP A 39 -8.00 8.14 1.97
N PRO A 40 -7.58 9.25 2.61
CA PRO A 40 -6.85 10.32 1.93
C PRO A 40 -5.41 9.92 1.56
N ALA A 41 -4.90 8.77 2.04
CA ALA A 41 -3.60 8.27 1.67
C ALA A 41 -3.66 7.35 0.45
N ALA A 42 -2.62 7.39 -0.38
CA ALA A 42 -2.38 6.35 -1.36
C ALA A 42 -1.81 5.09 -0.69
N ALA A 43 -2.00 3.94 -1.30
CA ALA A 43 -1.48 2.67 -0.82
C ALA A 43 -1.00 1.78 -1.97
N LEU A 44 -0.04 0.92 -1.67
CA LEU A 44 0.31 -0.23 -2.51
C LEU A 44 -0.41 -1.45 -1.96
N ALA A 45 -0.99 -2.26 -2.81
CA ALA A 45 -1.62 -3.51 -2.40
C ALA A 45 -1.02 -4.69 -3.16
N ILE A 46 -0.71 -5.74 -2.41
CA ILE A 46 -0.37 -7.06 -2.92
C ILE A 46 -1.61 -7.90 -2.79
N ARG A 47 -2.19 -8.31 -3.90
CA ARG A 47 -3.38 -9.16 -3.93
C ARG A 47 -3.01 -10.55 -4.39
N SER A 48 -3.42 -11.56 -3.67
CA SER A 48 -3.29 -12.95 -4.10
C SER A 48 -4.55 -13.37 -4.86
N SER A 49 -4.37 -14.03 -6.00
CA SER A 49 -5.47 -14.54 -6.85
C SER A 49 -5.85 -15.99 -6.58
N GLY A 50 -5.32 -16.59 -5.51
CA GLY A 50 -5.63 -17.98 -5.15
C GLY A 50 -4.97 -19.07 -6.02
N ARG A 51 -4.29 -18.68 -7.10
CA ARG A 51 -3.56 -19.59 -8.02
C ARG A 51 -2.04 -19.42 -7.93
N GLY A 52 -1.55 -18.88 -6.82
CA GLY A 52 -0.12 -18.55 -6.65
C GLY A 52 0.33 -17.32 -7.44
N HIS A 53 -0.60 -16.59 -8.06
CA HIS A 53 -0.31 -15.32 -8.70
C HIS A 53 -0.58 -14.17 -7.71
N HIS A 54 0.30 -13.20 -7.73
CA HIS A 54 0.17 -11.99 -6.94
C HIS A 54 0.18 -10.77 -7.86
N ASP A 55 -0.79 -9.88 -7.66
CA ASP A 55 -0.89 -8.61 -8.35
C ASP A 55 -0.44 -7.48 -7.44
N LEU A 56 0.32 -6.55 -7.99
CA LEU A 56 0.63 -5.27 -7.34
C LEU A 56 -0.26 -4.18 -7.90
N VAL A 57 -1.00 -3.54 -7.02
CA VAL A 57 -1.95 -2.48 -7.37
C VAL A 57 -1.65 -1.23 -6.55
N VAL A 58 -1.68 -0.08 -7.20
CA VAL A 58 -1.66 1.24 -6.54
C VAL A 58 -3.10 1.68 -6.34
N PHE A 59 -3.48 1.92 -5.10
CA PHE A 59 -4.69 2.65 -4.76
C PHE A 59 -4.34 4.11 -4.53
N GLY A 60 -4.99 5.00 -5.28
CA GLY A 60 -4.93 6.42 -5.00
C GLY A 60 -5.75 6.80 -3.76
N PRO A 61 -5.67 8.06 -3.32
CA PRO A 61 -6.57 8.58 -2.32
C PRO A 61 -8.04 8.35 -2.71
N ARG A 62 -8.87 7.96 -1.76
CA ARG A 62 -10.29 7.71 -1.99
C ARG A 62 -11.13 8.76 -1.28
N THR A 63 -11.99 9.42 -2.04
CA THR A 63 -12.94 10.40 -1.53
C THR A 63 -14.30 9.79 -1.19
N ARG A 64 -14.52 8.55 -1.62
CA ARG A 64 -15.75 7.77 -1.40
C ARG A 64 -15.43 6.30 -1.14
N ALA A 65 -16.38 5.58 -0.57
CA ALA A 65 -16.26 4.15 -0.38
C ALA A 65 -16.19 3.43 -1.74
N LEU A 66 -15.28 2.46 -1.84
CA LEU A 66 -15.15 1.59 -3.01
C LEU A 66 -15.78 0.23 -2.68
N TYR A 67 -16.68 -0.21 -3.56
CA TYR A 67 -17.31 -1.53 -3.49
C TYR A 67 -16.72 -2.38 -4.59
N THR A 68 -15.98 -3.41 -4.21
CA THR A 68 -15.40 -4.37 -5.15
C THR A 68 -16.09 -5.71 -4.96
N THR A 69 -16.74 -6.22 -6.01
CA THR A 69 -17.37 -7.53 -5.99
C THR A 69 -16.56 -8.48 -6.90
N GLY A 70 -16.22 -9.65 -6.41
CA GLY A 70 -15.44 -10.64 -7.16
C GLY A 70 -15.15 -11.88 -6.34
N GLU A 71 -14.45 -12.82 -6.95
CA GLU A 71 -13.88 -13.94 -6.22
C GLU A 71 -12.69 -13.40 -5.42
N PRO A 72 -12.74 -13.43 -4.09
CA PRO A 72 -11.64 -12.96 -3.29
C PRO A 72 -10.44 -13.89 -3.44
N GLY A 73 -9.26 -13.31 -3.58
CA GLY A 73 -8.03 -14.05 -3.34
C GLY A 73 -7.87 -14.36 -1.85
N PRO A 74 -7.01 -15.32 -1.48
CA PRO A 74 -6.84 -15.75 -0.10
C PRO A 74 -6.38 -14.60 0.82
N PHE A 75 -5.66 -13.61 0.30
CA PHE A 75 -5.26 -12.46 1.09
C PHE A 75 -4.99 -11.20 0.25
N CYS A 76 -5.00 -10.07 0.94
CA CYS A 76 -4.53 -8.78 0.44
C CYS A 76 -3.63 -8.12 1.50
N VAL A 77 -2.42 -7.75 1.12
CA VAL A 77 -1.52 -6.94 1.95
C VAL A 77 -1.55 -5.51 1.43
N LYS A 78 -1.96 -4.57 2.28
CA LYS A 78 -2.03 -3.15 1.93
C LYS A 78 -0.94 -2.38 2.68
N LEU A 79 -0.06 -1.71 1.95
CA LEU A 79 1.00 -0.84 2.46
C LEU A 79 0.55 0.60 2.27
N ARG A 80 0.12 1.25 3.33
CA ARG A 80 -0.31 2.65 3.34
C ARG A 80 0.91 3.55 3.25
N ILE A 81 0.94 4.42 2.24
CA ILE A 81 2.08 5.31 2.01
C ILE A 81 2.04 6.48 3.00
N GLN A 82 3.20 6.90 3.49
CA GLN A 82 3.34 8.06 4.36
C GLN A 82 2.77 9.32 3.68
N PRO A 83 2.03 10.17 4.40
CA PRO A 83 1.59 11.46 3.89
C PRO A 83 2.75 12.28 3.33
N GLY A 84 2.55 12.88 2.15
CA GLY A 84 3.58 13.66 1.46
C GLY A 84 4.64 12.84 0.70
N ARG A 85 4.67 11.52 0.85
CA ARG A 85 5.65 10.66 0.16
C ARG A 85 5.10 10.03 -1.13
N ALA A 86 3.79 10.01 -1.30
CA ALA A 86 3.16 9.28 -2.41
C ALA A 86 3.62 9.78 -3.78
N ARG A 87 3.74 11.10 -3.99
CA ARG A 87 4.22 11.65 -5.26
C ARG A 87 5.66 11.22 -5.57
N LEU A 88 6.55 11.29 -4.58
CA LEU A 88 7.94 10.87 -4.73
C LEU A 88 8.04 9.37 -5.03
N LEU A 89 7.30 8.56 -4.28
CA LEU A 89 7.31 7.12 -4.43
C LEU A 89 6.71 6.67 -5.77
N LEU A 90 5.57 7.24 -6.15
CA LEU A 90 4.84 6.83 -7.36
C LEU A 90 5.34 7.53 -8.61
N GLY A 91 6.04 8.67 -8.49
CA GLY A 91 6.54 9.44 -9.64
C GLY A 91 5.42 10.06 -10.48
N ARG A 92 4.22 10.23 -9.89
CA ARG A 92 3.03 10.78 -10.55
C ARG A 92 2.32 11.79 -9.66
N ALA A 93 1.57 12.70 -10.26
CA ALA A 93 0.65 13.55 -9.54
C ALA A 93 -0.43 12.69 -8.86
N ILE A 94 -0.63 12.90 -7.57
CA ILE A 94 -1.59 12.09 -6.79
C ILE A 94 -3.02 12.37 -7.23
N SER A 95 -3.31 13.59 -7.74
CA SER A 95 -4.59 13.94 -8.37
C SER A 95 -5.03 12.97 -9.48
N ASP A 96 -4.07 12.42 -10.22
CA ASP A 96 -4.35 11.51 -11.35
C ASP A 96 -4.78 10.11 -10.87
N LEU A 97 -4.57 9.84 -9.58
CA LEU A 97 -4.86 8.55 -8.95
C LEU A 97 -6.09 8.62 -8.01
N VAL A 98 -6.67 9.81 -7.80
CA VAL A 98 -7.84 9.94 -6.92
C VAL A 98 -8.97 9.02 -7.37
N ASP A 99 -9.54 8.26 -6.43
CA ASP A 99 -10.61 7.27 -6.65
C ASP A 99 -10.29 6.19 -7.71
N ARG A 100 -9.00 5.93 -7.93
CA ARG A 100 -8.53 4.95 -8.91
C ARG A 100 -7.68 3.85 -8.25
N ALA A 101 -7.78 2.67 -8.84
CA ALA A 101 -6.89 1.54 -8.60
C ALA A 101 -6.21 1.19 -9.94
N VAL A 102 -4.89 1.18 -9.97
CA VAL A 102 -4.12 0.93 -11.20
C VAL A 102 -3.03 -0.10 -10.95
N PRO A 103 -2.69 -0.97 -11.91
CA PRO A 103 -1.55 -1.87 -11.78
C PRO A 103 -0.27 -1.10 -11.49
N LEU A 104 0.57 -1.62 -10.60
CA LEU A 104 1.84 -0.95 -10.26
C LEU A 104 2.76 -0.82 -11.46
N VAL A 105 2.72 -1.77 -12.38
CA VAL A 105 3.49 -1.74 -13.63
C VAL A 105 3.14 -0.53 -14.50
N ASP A 106 1.89 -0.06 -14.48
CA ASP A 106 1.47 1.13 -15.22
C ASP A 106 2.00 2.43 -14.59
N VAL A 107 2.39 2.36 -13.31
CA VAL A 107 2.95 3.49 -12.55
C VAL A 107 4.48 3.47 -12.57
N TRP A 108 5.08 2.30 -12.39
CA TRP A 108 6.53 2.14 -12.25
C TRP A 108 7.23 1.58 -13.47
N GLY A 109 6.50 1.07 -14.48
CA GLY A 109 7.09 0.43 -15.64
C GLY A 109 7.95 -0.78 -15.25
N GLU A 110 9.15 -0.86 -15.78
CA GLU A 110 10.09 -1.97 -15.52
C GLU A 110 10.48 -2.07 -14.04
N ASP A 111 10.57 -0.95 -13.30
CA ASP A 111 10.85 -0.97 -11.86
C ASP A 111 9.78 -1.77 -11.10
N GLY A 112 8.51 -1.67 -11.52
CA GLY A 112 7.41 -2.45 -10.95
C GLY A 112 7.53 -3.95 -11.24
N SER A 113 7.98 -4.29 -12.44
CA SER A 113 8.22 -5.69 -12.84
C SER A 113 9.35 -6.33 -12.04
N GLY A 114 10.33 -5.55 -11.58
CA GLY A 114 11.43 -6.02 -10.73
C GLY A 114 11.01 -6.56 -9.35
N LEU A 115 9.76 -6.26 -8.91
CA LEU A 115 9.21 -6.81 -7.67
C LEU A 115 8.54 -8.18 -7.86
N VAL A 116 8.23 -8.58 -9.08
CA VAL A 116 7.51 -9.84 -9.38
C VAL A 116 8.20 -11.09 -8.80
N PRO A 117 9.53 -11.27 -8.93
CA PRO A 117 10.21 -12.41 -8.33
C PRO A 117 10.04 -12.48 -6.81
N ALA A 118 10.16 -11.34 -6.12
CA ALA A 118 9.99 -11.27 -4.68
C ALA A 118 8.54 -11.55 -4.24
N LEU A 119 7.56 -11.23 -5.08
CA LEU A 119 6.16 -11.59 -4.82
C LEU A 119 5.93 -13.10 -4.87
N ALA A 120 6.61 -13.81 -5.77
CA ALA A 120 6.51 -15.26 -5.86
C ALA A 120 7.02 -15.97 -4.60
N GLU A 121 7.91 -15.33 -3.84
CA GLU A 121 8.45 -15.85 -2.59
C GLU A 121 7.54 -15.64 -1.37
N LEU A 122 6.49 -14.80 -1.49
CA LEU A 122 5.60 -14.50 -0.35
C LEU A 122 4.79 -15.70 0.13
N GLY A 123 4.68 -16.74 -0.68
CA GLY A 123 3.86 -17.90 -0.36
C GLY A 123 2.35 -17.59 -0.36
N SER A 124 1.56 -18.62 -0.14
CA SER A 124 0.09 -18.53 -0.05
C SER A 124 -0.42 -18.74 1.38
N ASP A 125 0.46 -19.02 2.33
CA ASP A 125 0.11 -19.25 3.73
C ASP A 125 0.13 -17.92 4.50
N LEU A 126 -1.03 -17.54 4.98
CA LEU A 126 -1.25 -16.30 5.74
C LEU A 126 -0.49 -16.27 7.07
N ASP A 127 -0.34 -17.41 7.72
CA ASP A 127 0.33 -17.50 9.03
C ASP A 127 1.85 -17.46 8.88
N ALA A 128 2.36 -17.89 7.73
CA ALA A 128 3.77 -17.85 7.36
C ALA A 128 4.14 -16.63 6.49
N LEU A 129 3.19 -15.72 6.22
CA LEU A 129 3.43 -14.56 5.36
C LEU A 129 4.55 -13.67 5.92
N ARG A 130 5.64 -13.58 5.18
CA ARG A 130 6.80 -12.75 5.48
C ARG A 130 6.98 -11.71 4.39
N LEU A 131 7.13 -10.46 4.81
CA LEU A 131 7.39 -9.35 3.88
C LEU A 131 8.88 -9.10 3.65
N ASP A 132 9.76 -9.83 4.37
CA ASP A 132 11.21 -9.67 4.25
C ASP A 132 11.72 -9.77 2.80
N PRO A 133 11.23 -10.69 1.95
CA PRO A 133 11.67 -10.78 0.55
C PRO A 133 11.39 -9.52 -0.28
N LEU A 134 10.42 -8.72 0.13
CA LEU A 134 10.06 -7.47 -0.57
C LEU A 134 10.90 -6.28 -0.11
N VAL A 135 11.51 -6.32 1.06
CA VAL A 135 12.19 -5.16 1.66
C VAL A 135 13.31 -4.66 0.76
N GLU A 136 14.24 -5.53 0.40
CA GLU A 136 15.40 -5.16 -0.43
C GLU A 136 15.03 -4.73 -1.85
N PRO A 137 14.19 -5.48 -2.61
CA PRO A 137 13.72 -5.03 -3.92
C PRO A 137 12.99 -3.69 -3.85
N PHE A 138 12.17 -3.48 -2.84
CA PHE A 138 11.43 -2.23 -2.65
C PHE A 138 12.39 -1.06 -2.37
N GLN A 139 13.40 -1.26 -1.54
CA GLN A 139 14.43 -0.25 -1.28
C GLN A 139 15.19 0.14 -2.54
N ARG A 140 15.60 -0.82 -3.37
CA ARG A 140 16.27 -0.54 -4.65
C ARG A 140 15.40 0.34 -5.57
N VAL A 141 14.11 0.07 -5.63
CA VAL A 141 13.18 0.90 -6.41
C VAL A 141 13.11 2.31 -5.81
N LEU A 142 13.01 2.43 -4.48
CA LEU A 142 13.01 3.73 -3.80
C LEU A 142 14.27 4.53 -4.11
N GLU A 143 15.44 3.93 -3.99
CA GLU A 143 16.73 4.57 -4.25
C GLU A 143 16.84 5.04 -5.70
N SER A 144 16.43 4.18 -6.65
CA SER A 144 16.39 4.52 -8.08
C SER A 144 15.48 5.72 -8.35
N ARG A 145 14.32 5.79 -7.68
CA ARG A 145 13.36 6.88 -7.86
C ARG A 145 13.80 8.17 -7.20
N LEU A 146 14.39 8.08 -6.01
CA LEU A 146 14.95 9.25 -5.32
C LEU A 146 16.11 9.87 -6.09
N GLY A 147 16.94 9.06 -6.74
CA GLY A 147 18.01 9.54 -7.59
C GLY A 147 17.51 10.26 -8.85
N ARG A 148 16.26 10.00 -9.27
CA ARG A 148 15.61 10.64 -10.43
C ARG A 148 14.71 11.83 -10.06
N GLY A 149 14.45 12.06 -8.75
CA GLY A 149 13.52 13.10 -8.28
C GLY A 149 14.14 14.49 -8.30
N ASP A 150 13.38 15.46 -8.79
CA ASP A 150 13.73 16.87 -8.74
C ASP A 150 13.63 17.42 -7.31
N ASP A 151 14.50 18.36 -6.95
CA ASP A 151 14.55 18.99 -5.61
C ASP A 151 13.23 19.69 -5.22
N GLY A 152 12.45 20.16 -6.20
CA GLY A 152 11.12 20.73 -5.99
C GLY A 152 10.12 19.74 -5.39
N ASP A 153 10.18 18.48 -5.78
CA ASP A 153 9.29 17.42 -5.27
C ASP A 153 9.60 17.07 -3.80
N ARG A 154 10.86 17.13 -3.39
CA ARG A 154 11.27 16.89 -2.00
C ARG A 154 10.72 17.97 -1.06
N PHE A 155 10.76 19.23 -1.49
CA PHE A 155 10.26 20.36 -0.71
C PHE A 155 8.72 20.26 -0.53
N SER A 156 7.97 19.99 -1.61
CA SER A 156 6.53 19.84 -1.55
C SER A 156 6.10 18.65 -0.66
N GLY A 157 6.81 17.53 -0.76
CA GLY A 157 6.55 16.36 0.09
C GLY A 157 6.72 16.66 1.57
N HIS A 158 7.76 17.40 1.94
CA HIS A 158 8.02 17.78 3.33
C HIS A 158 6.95 18.72 3.92
N LEU A 159 6.44 19.66 3.12
CA LEU A 159 5.36 20.55 3.56
C LEU A 159 4.07 19.77 3.81
N VAL A 160 3.68 18.86 2.92
CA VAL A 160 2.50 18.02 3.07
C VAL A 160 2.63 17.09 4.26
N GLU A 161 3.80 16.52 4.50
CA GLU A 161 4.08 15.69 5.66
C GLU A 161 3.90 16.46 6.98
N ARG A 162 4.42 17.69 7.05
CA ARG A 162 4.23 18.57 8.22
C ARG A 162 2.77 18.93 8.46
N ALA A 163 2.05 19.28 7.40
CA ALA A 163 0.63 19.58 7.49
C ALA A 163 -0.19 18.38 7.97
N ALA A 164 0.10 17.19 7.43
CA ALA A 164 -0.57 15.96 7.83
C ALA A 164 -0.33 15.61 9.30
N ARG A 165 0.90 15.80 9.83
CA ARG A 165 1.19 15.59 11.25
C ARG A 165 0.43 16.56 12.16
N MET A 166 0.23 17.81 11.71
CA MET A 166 -0.53 18.80 12.48
C MET A 166 -2.02 18.53 12.51
N LEU A 167 -2.55 17.85 11.46
CA LEU A 167 -3.97 17.55 11.31
C LEU A 167 -4.34 16.14 11.81
N SER A 168 -3.34 15.29 12.07
CA SER A 168 -3.61 13.97 12.65
C SER A 168 -4.09 14.15 14.10
N PRO A 169 -5.23 13.57 14.50
CA PRO A 169 -5.62 13.55 15.89
C PRO A 169 -4.50 12.90 16.69
N GLY A 170 -4.07 13.56 17.75
CA GLY A 170 -3.11 12.99 18.70
C GLY A 170 -3.62 11.65 19.24
N PRO A 171 -2.74 10.82 19.84
CA PRO A 171 -3.17 9.58 20.47
C PRO A 171 -4.29 9.93 21.45
N ASP A 172 -5.41 9.20 21.31
CA ASP A 172 -6.57 9.35 22.21
C ASP A 172 -6.07 9.38 23.65
N VAL A 173 -6.28 10.50 24.30
CA VAL A 173 -6.14 10.58 25.75
C VAL A 173 -7.24 9.67 26.29
N ALA A 174 -6.87 8.45 26.66
CA ALA A 174 -7.74 7.53 27.33
C ALA A 174 -8.39 8.28 28.50
N THR A 175 -9.69 8.49 28.39
CA THR A 175 -10.49 9.08 29.46
C THR A 175 -10.58 8.02 30.56
N GLU A 176 -9.69 8.11 31.53
CA GLU A 176 -9.91 7.46 32.83
C GLU A 176 -11.18 8.04 33.46
N ARG A 177 -12.16 7.17 33.60
CA ARG A 177 -13.21 7.28 34.63
C ARG A 177 -13.53 5.89 35.16
#